data_6c630a4362b872a0e6233cb2efe5c75d
#
_entry.id   6c630a4362b872a0e6233cb2efe5c75d
#
_cell.length_a   1.000
_cell.length_b   1.000
_cell.length_c   1.000
_cell.angle_alpha   90.00
_cell.angle_beta   90.00
_cell.angle_gamma   90.00
#
_symmetry.space_group_name_H-M   'P 1'
#
loop_
_entity.id
_entity.type
_entity.pdbx_description
1 polymer ?
#
loop_
_entity_poly.entity_id
_entity_poly.type
_entity_poly.pdbx_seq_one_letter_code
_entity_poly.pdbx_strand_id
1 'polypeptide(L)'
;GSPTVTKDGVSVAKEVELKDKFENMGAQMVKEVASQTSDEAGDGTTTATVLAQAILQEGLKSVAAGMNPMDLKRGIDKAVTAAVEKIKGMATPCEDSKAIAQVGTISANSDEAVGKIIAQAMEKVGKEGVITVEEGSGLDNELDVVEGMQFDRGYLSPYFINNQDSMSAEHDNPFILLCDKKISNIRDLLPLLESVAKASRPLVVIAEDIEGEALATLVVNNMRGIVKVAAAKAPGFGDRRKAMLQDIAILTGATVISEEVGLTLEGATIEDLGTAKRVSSSKENTTIVDGAGDKGDISGRINQIRQE
;
A
#
# COMPACT_ATOMS: atom_id res chain seq x y z
N GLY A 1 -20.17 -7.05 20.31
CA GLY A 1 -20.48 -5.76 19.67
C GLY A 1 -21.71 -5.85 18.78
N SER A 2 -22.17 -4.75 18.25
CA SER A 2 -23.23 -4.73 17.23
C SER A 2 -22.74 -5.43 15.95
N PRO A 3 -23.60 -6.17 15.24
CA PRO A 3 -23.20 -6.76 13.97
C PRO A 3 -22.86 -5.68 12.94
N THR A 4 -21.78 -5.90 12.21
CA THR A 4 -21.40 -5.03 11.09
C THR A 4 -22.21 -5.41 9.87
N VAL A 5 -22.84 -4.43 9.22
CA VAL A 5 -23.59 -4.62 7.97
C VAL A 5 -22.76 -4.06 6.82
N THR A 6 -22.40 -4.93 5.89
CA THR A 6 -21.58 -4.55 4.72
C THR A 6 -22.12 -5.18 3.45
N LYS A 7 -21.86 -4.55 2.30
CA LYS A 7 -22.12 -5.10 0.96
C LYS A 7 -20.84 -5.66 0.33
N ASP A 8 -19.69 -5.52 1.01
CA ASP A 8 -18.41 -5.99 0.52
C ASP A 8 -18.26 -7.50 0.71
N GLY A 9 -18.06 -8.22 -0.39
CA GLY A 9 -17.97 -9.68 -0.39
C GLY A 9 -16.70 -10.20 0.29
N VAL A 10 -15.60 -9.49 0.23
CA VAL A 10 -14.35 -9.94 0.88
C VAL A 10 -14.44 -9.80 2.39
N SER A 11 -15.05 -8.74 2.90
CA SER A 11 -15.27 -8.56 4.34
C SER A 11 -16.17 -9.67 4.90
N VAL A 12 -17.22 -10.04 4.17
CA VAL A 12 -18.07 -11.20 4.55
C VAL A 12 -17.29 -12.51 4.49
N ALA A 13 -16.49 -12.73 3.45
CA ALA A 13 -15.71 -13.95 3.30
C ALA A 13 -14.68 -14.12 4.44
N LYS A 14 -14.02 -13.05 4.86
CA LYS A 14 -13.02 -13.06 5.94
C LYS A 14 -13.60 -13.52 7.28
N GLU A 15 -14.88 -13.26 7.54
CA GLU A 15 -15.56 -13.64 8.81
C GLU A 15 -16.09 -15.08 8.82
N VAL A 16 -16.06 -15.81 7.69
CA VAL A 16 -16.53 -17.19 7.64
C VAL A 16 -15.57 -18.11 8.41
N GLU A 17 -16.04 -18.75 9.47
CA GLU A 17 -15.31 -19.72 10.25
C GLU A 17 -16.20 -20.94 10.52
N LEU A 18 -15.72 -22.13 10.19
CA LEU A 18 -16.45 -23.38 10.33
C LEU A 18 -15.94 -24.19 11.52
N LYS A 19 -16.84 -24.90 12.18
CA LYS A 19 -16.52 -25.69 13.39
C LYS A 19 -15.64 -26.90 13.08
N ASP A 20 -15.90 -27.58 11.97
CA ASP A 20 -15.07 -28.69 11.51
C ASP A 20 -13.75 -28.19 10.94
N LYS A 21 -12.62 -28.76 11.39
CA LYS A 21 -11.28 -28.32 11.01
C LYS A 21 -10.99 -28.51 9.52
N PHE A 22 -11.48 -29.60 8.92
CA PHE A 22 -11.25 -29.89 7.50
C PHE A 22 -12.10 -29.00 6.61
N GLU A 23 -13.37 -28.82 6.99
CA GLU A 23 -14.24 -27.87 6.29
C GLU A 23 -13.69 -26.44 6.40
N ASN A 24 -13.16 -26.07 7.56
CA ASN A 24 -12.56 -24.74 7.74
C ASN A 24 -11.29 -24.54 6.92
N MET A 25 -10.47 -25.58 6.72
CA MET A 25 -9.33 -25.51 5.78
C MET A 25 -9.81 -25.19 4.35
N GLY A 26 -10.89 -25.80 3.89
CA GLY A 26 -11.51 -25.48 2.60
C GLY A 26 -12.01 -24.04 2.55
N ALA A 27 -12.69 -23.57 3.62
CA ALA A 27 -13.14 -22.19 3.73
C ALA A 27 -11.98 -21.19 3.65
N GLN A 28 -10.84 -21.45 4.29
CA GLN A 28 -9.65 -20.60 4.22
C GLN A 28 -9.10 -20.48 2.77
N MET A 29 -9.09 -21.59 2.02
CA MET A 29 -8.66 -21.56 0.61
C MET A 29 -9.60 -20.71 -0.27
N VAL A 30 -10.91 -20.73 0.00
CA VAL A 30 -11.88 -19.90 -0.73
C VAL A 30 -11.78 -18.43 -0.31
N LYS A 31 -11.50 -18.15 0.97
CA LYS A 31 -11.21 -16.79 1.43
C LYS A 31 -10.02 -16.16 0.68
N GLU A 32 -8.98 -16.96 0.41
CA GLU A 32 -7.81 -16.51 -0.34
C GLU A 32 -8.18 -16.04 -1.74
N VAL A 33 -9.10 -16.72 -2.43
CA VAL A 33 -9.61 -16.28 -3.76
C VAL A 33 -10.24 -14.89 -3.68
N ALA A 34 -11.07 -14.65 -2.67
CA ALA A 34 -11.70 -13.34 -2.47
C ALA A 34 -10.68 -12.25 -2.13
N SER A 35 -9.70 -12.57 -1.25
CA SER A 35 -8.66 -11.63 -0.84
C SER A 35 -7.75 -11.23 -2.01
N GLN A 36 -7.23 -12.19 -2.78
CA GLN A 36 -6.41 -11.90 -3.96
C GLN A 36 -7.17 -11.09 -5.01
N THR A 37 -8.44 -11.39 -5.23
CA THR A 37 -9.26 -10.60 -6.16
C THR A 37 -9.42 -9.16 -5.69
N SER A 38 -9.62 -8.95 -4.38
CA SER A 38 -9.68 -7.60 -3.79
C SER A 38 -8.35 -6.86 -3.93
N ASP A 39 -7.24 -7.54 -3.68
CA ASP A 39 -5.91 -6.92 -3.74
C ASP A 39 -5.50 -6.52 -5.18
N GLU A 40 -5.86 -7.35 -6.16
CA GLU A 40 -5.49 -7.09 -7.56
C GLU A 40 -6.45 -6.17 -8.30
N ALA A 41 -7.76 -6.27 -8.04
CA ALA A 41 -8.79 -5.57 -8.81
C ALA A 41 -9.68 -4.63 -7.98
N GLY A 42 -9.68 -4.76 -6.67
CA GLY A 42 -10.55 -3.98 -5.77
C GLY A 42 -12.05 -4.28 -5.89
N ASP A 43 -12.44 -5.17 -6.81
CA ASP A 43 -13.84 -5.50 -7.10
C ASP A 43 -13.96 -6.93 -7.64
N GLY A 44 -15.19 -7.44 -7.73
CA GLY A 44 -15.48 -8.77 -8.29
C GLY A 44 -15.23 -9.94 -7.35
N THR A 45 -15.04 -9.72 -6.06
CA THR A 45 -14.73 -10.73 -5.05
C THR A 45 -15.79 -11.84 -4.97
N THR A 46 -17.06 -11.49 -5.00
CA THR A 46 -18.17 -12.44 -5.02
C THR A 46 -18.20 -13.25 -6.30
N THR A 47 -18.00 -12.61 -7.45
CA THR A 47 -17.94 -13.31 -8.76
C THR A 47 -16.79 -14.30 -8.80
N ALA A 48 -15.60 -13.92 -8.33
CA ALA A 48 -14.44 -14.81 -8.26
C ALA A 48 -14.71 -16.03 -7.35
N THR A 49 -15.36 -15.82 -6.22
CA THR A 49 -15.73 -16.90 -5.29
C THR A 49 -16.73 -17.89 -5.92
N VAL A 50 -17.74 -17.39 -6.62
CA VAL A 50 -18.71 -18.24 -7.34
C VAL A 50 -18.05 -19.03 -8.48
N LEU A 51 -17.15 -18.40 -9.23
CA LEU A 51 -16.38 -19.08 -10.28
C LEU A 51 -15.47 -20.16 -9.69
N ALA A 52 -14.78 -19.87 -8.60
CA ALA A 52 -13.94 -20.86 -7.91
C ALA A 52 -14.76 -22.06 -7.46
N GLN A 53 -15.95 -21.85 -6.88
CA GLN A 53 -16.88 -22.92 -6.50
C GLN A 53 -17.26 -23.78 -7.72
N ALA A 54 -17.67 -23.16 -8.82
CA ALA A 54 -18.10 -23.86 -10.03
C ALA A 54 -16.96 -24.71 -10.63
N ILE A 55 -15.75 -24.13 -10.75
CA ILE A 55 -14.57 -24.83 -11.27
C ILE A 55 -14.22 -26.03 -10.37
N LEU A 56 -14.23 -25.83 -9.04
CA LEU A 56 -13.93 -26.89 -8.09
C LEU A 56 -14.95 -28.04 -8.16
N GLN A 57 -16.24 -27.71 -8.18
CA GLN A 57 -17.31 -28.72 -8.23
C GLN A 57 -17.26 -29.56 -9.51
N GLU A 58 -17.06 -28.94 -10.66
CA GLU A 58 -16.90 -29.69 -11.93
C GLU A 58 -15.59 -30.48 -11.99
N GLY A 59 -14.50 -29.90 -11.47
CA GLY A 59 -13.22 -30.59 -11.37
C GLY A 59 -13.27 -31.83 -10.49
N LEU A 60 -13.93 -31.76 -9.34
CA LEU A 60 -14.10 -32.91 -8.42
C LEU A 60 -14.87 -34.05 -9.08
N LYS A 61 -15.90 -33.79 -9.89
CA LYS A 61 -16.61 -34.83 -10.65
C LYS A 61 -15.67 -35.57 -11.58
N SER A 62 -14.80 -34.85 -12.27
CA SER A 62 -13.81 -35.42 -13.20
C SER A 62 -12.78 -36.28 -12.47
N VAL A 63 -12.27 -35.81 -11.33
CA VAL A 63 -11.31 -36.57 -10.51
C VAL A 63 -11.97 -37.83 -9.92
N ALA A 64 -13.21 -37.72 -9.44
CA ALA A 64 -13.97 -38.87 -8.96
C ALA A 64 -14.22 -39.91 -10.05
N ALA A 65 -14.31 -39.48 -11.31
CA ALA A 65 -14.41 -40.37 -12.49
C ALA A 65 -13.06 -40.96 -12.92
N GLY A 66 -11.96 -40.71 -12.20
CA GLY A 66 -10.64 -41.31 -12.45
C GLY A 66 -9.68 -40.45 -13.28
N MET A 67 -10.02 -39.19 -13.55
CA MET A 67 -9.10 -38.26 -14.25
C MET A 67 -7.93 -37.90 -13.34
N ASN A 68 -6.74 -37.81 -13.92
CA ASN A 68 -5.56 -37.35 -13.20
C ASN A 68 -5.70 -35.86 -12.83
N PRO A 69 -5.62 -35.48 -11.52
CA PRO A 69 -5.79 -34.09 -11.11
C PRO A 69 -4.78 -33.09 -11.73
N MET A 70 -3.55 -33.55 -12.01
CA MET A 70 -2.52 -32.70 -12.64
C MET A 70 -2.82 -32.45 -14.11
N ASP A 71 -3.41 -33.40 -14.82
CA ASP A 71 -3.83 -33.18 -16.19
C ASP A 71 -5.05 -32.29 -16.27
N LEU A 72 -5.98 -32.45 -15.32
CA LEU A 72 -7.11 -31.54 -15.16
C LEU A 72 -6.63 -30.09 -14.90
N LYS A 73 -5.67 -29.90 -13.99
CA LYS A 73 -5.07 -28.58 -13.71
C LYS A 73 -4.48 -27.96 -14.97
N ARG A 74 -3.71 -28.71 -15.75
CA ARG A 74 -3.15 -28.21 -17.03
C ARG A 74 -4.24 -27.80 -18.03
N GLY A 75 -5.35 -28.53 -18.05
CA GLY A 75 -6.53 -28.17 -18.84
C GLY A 75 -7.18 -26.88 -18.39
N ILE A 76 -7.35 -26.70 -17.09
CA ILE A 76 -7.87 -25.48 -16.47
C ILE A 76 -6.97 -24.29 -16.82
N ASP A 77 -5.64 -24.41 -16.64
CA ASP A 77 -4.68 -23.35 -16.97
C ASP A 77 -4.79 -22.87 -18.42
N LYS A 78 -4.91 -23.81 -19.38
CA LYS A 78 -5.11 -23.48 -20.80
C LYS A 78 -6.44 -22.77 -21.04
N ALA A 79 -7.51 -23.24 -20.41
CA ALA A 79 -8.83 -22.64 -20.55
C ALA A 79 -8.85 -21.22 -19.96
N VAL A 80 -8.23 -21.01 -18.79
CA VAL A 80 -8.10 -19.70 -18.15
C VAL A 80 -7.32 -18.73 -19.04
N THR A 81 -6.18 -19.17 -19.60
CA THR A 81 -5.38 -18.34 -20.51
C THR A 81 -6.21 -17.88 -21.72
N ALA A 82 -6.90 -18.79 -22.38
CA ALA A 82 -7.74 -18.47 -23.53
C ALA A 82 -8.93 -17.55 -23.16
N ALA A 83 -9.56 -17.80 -22.01
CA ALA A 83 -10.66 -16.97 -21.53
C ALA A 83 -10.18 -15.54 -21.20
N VAL A 84 -9.04 -15.39 -20.53
CA VAL A 84 -8.45 -14.08 -20.18
C VAL A 84 -8.09 -13.30 -21.44
N GLU A 85 -7.47 -13.92 -22.44
CA GLU A 85 -7.19 -13.28 -23.74
C GLU A 85 -8.46 -12.78 -24.41
N LYS A 86 -9.52 -13.59 -24.39
CA LYS A 86 -10.82 -13.21 -24.97
C LYS A 86 -11.45 -12.04 -24.22
N ILE A 87 -11.42 -12.07 -22.89
CA ILE A 87 -11.94 -11.00 -22.01
C ILE A 87 -11.17 -9.69 -22.26
N LYS A 88 -9.84 -9.74 -22.33
CA LYS A 88 -9.01 -8.57 -22.67
C LYS A 88 -9.39 -7.94 -24.00
N GLY A 89 -9.68 -8.78 -25.01
CA GLY A 89 -10.13 -8.31 -26.33
C GLY A 89 -11.57 -7.74 -26.35
N MET A 90 -12.35 -7.98 -25.31
CA MET A 90 -13.72 -7.44 -25.13
C MET A 90 -13.73 -6.20 -24.23
N ALA A 91 -12.64 -5.94 -23.53
CA ALA A 91 -12.56 -4.80 -22.60
C ALA A 91 -12.61 -3.47 -23.36
N THR A 92 -13.36 -2.53 -22.83
CA THR A 92 -13.39 -1.14 -23.32
C THR A 92 -12.54 -0.27 -22.43
N PRO A 93 -11.58 0.49 -22.97
CA PRO A 93 -10.77 1.41 -22.18
C PRO A 93 -11.63 2.45 -21.45
N CYS A 94 -11.31 2.69 -20.19
CA CYS A 94 -11.98 3.70 -19.36
C CYS A 94 -11.18 5.01 -19.45
N GLU A 95 -11.51 5.87 -20.41
CA GLU A 95 -10.70 7.05 -20.74
C GLU A 95 -11.34 8.37 -20.33
N ASP A 96 -12.65 8.46 -20.28
CA ASP A 96 -13.38 9.69 -19.96
C ASP A 96 -13.90 9.71 -18.51
N SER A 97 -14.15 10.92 -17.99
CA SER A 97 -14.64 11.14 -16.63
C SER A 97 -16.00 10.48 -16.38
N LYS A 98 -16.84 10.35 -17.43
CA LYS A 98 -18.15 9.68 -17.33
C LYS A 98 -17.98 8.18 -17.15
N ALA A 99 -17.09 7.54 -17.93
CA ALA A 99 -16.82 6.12 -17.80
C ALA A 99 -16.20 5.81 -16.43
N ILE A 100 -15.27 6.66 -15.94
CA ILE A 100 -14.70 6.56 -14.60
C ILE A 100 -15.79 6.63 -13.52
N ALA A 101 -16.71 7.61 -13.62
CA ALA A 101 -17.82 7.74 -12.69
C ALA A 101 -18.74 6.50 -12.71
N GLN A 102 -19.01 5.94 -13.88
CA GLN A 102 -19.83 4.73 -14.02
C GLN A 102 -19.16 3.50 -13.37
N VAL A 103 -17.87 3.30 -13.60
CA VAL A 103 -17.12 2.22 -12.97
C VAL A 103 -17.08 2.39 -11.46
N GLY A 104 -16.78 3.61 -10.97
CA GLY A 104 -16.81 3.92 -9.55
C GLY A 104 -18.19 3.71 -8.91
N THR A 105 -19.25 4.07 -9.61
CA THR A 105 -20.64 3.84 -9.16
C THR A 105 -20.94 2.35 -9.01
N ILE A 106 -20.55 1.52 -9.98
CA ILE A 106 -20.76 0.07 -9.92
C ILE A 106 -19.96 -0.54 -8.78
N SER A 107 -18.70 -0.19 -8.64
CA SER A 107 -17.80 -0.66 -7.57
C SER A 107 -18.32 -0.25 -6.18
N ALA A 108 -18.92 0.92 -6.07
CA ALA A 108 -19.58 1.41 -4.85
C ALA A 108 -21.02 0.89 -4.66
N ASN A 109 -21.37 -0.27 -5.24
CA ASN A 109 -22.71 -0.86 -5.13
C ASN A 109 -23.86 0.07 -5.60
N SER A 110 -23.65 0.72 -6.72
CA SER A 110 -24.60 1.66 -7.37
C SER A 110 -24.76 3.00 -6.64
N ASP A 111 -23.77 3.40 -5.87
CA ASP A 111 -23.72 4.74 -5.27
C ASP A 111 -23.12 5.75 -6.26
N GLU A 112 -24.00 6.53 -6.89
CA GLU A 112 -23.59 7.55 -7.86
C GLU A 112 -22.79 8.70 -7.25
N ALA A 113 -23.01 9.02 -5.96
CA ALA A 113 -22.28 10.10 -5.29
C ALA A 113 -20.82 9.72 -5.12
N VAL A 114 -20.55 8.49 -4.70
CA VAL A 114 -19.18 7.94 -4.61
C VAL A 114 -18.53 7.87 -5.99
N GLY A 115 -19.23 7.38 -7.00
CA GLY A 115 -18.71 7.33 -8.37
C GLY A 115 -18.30 8.70 -8.92
N LYS A 116 -19.09 9.72 -8.65
CA LYS A 116 -18.81 11.11 -9.08
C LYS A 116 -17.60 11.69 -8.36
N ILE A 117 -17.47 11.50 -7.03
CA ILE A 117 -16.33 12.05 -6.27
C ILE A 117 -15.03 11.39 -6.68
N ILE A 118 -15.03 10.07 -6.97
CA ILE A 118 -13.87 9.36 -7.52
C ILE A 118 -13.47 9.91 -8.89
N ALA A 119 -14.44 10.13 -9.78
CA ALA A 119 -14.15 10.70 -11.09
C ALA A 119 -13.56 12.12 -11.00
N GLN A 120 -14.07 12.95 -10.10
CA GLN A 120 -13.52 14.28 -9.81
C GLN A 120 -12.08 14.20 -9.25
N ALA A 121 -11.82 13.23 -8.38
CA ALA A 121 -10.46 12.99 -7.87
C ALA A 121 -9.51 12.62 -9.01
N MET A 122 -9.89 11.65 -9.86
CA MET A 122 -9.10 11.24 -11.02
C MET A 122 -8.85 12.39 -12.02
N GLU A 123 -9.81 13.26 -12.21
CA GLU A 123 -9.65 14.45 -13.08
C GLU A 123 -8.60 15.41 -12.53
N LYS A 124 -8.54 15.59 -11.21
CA LYS A 124 -7.61 16.50 -10.55
C LYS A 124 -6.19 15.93 -10.45
N VAL A 125 -6.04 14.64 -10.11
CA VAL A 125 -4.71 14.02 -9.91
C VAL A 125 -4.19 13.31 -11.16
N GLY A 126 -5.04 13.04 -12.14
CA GLY A 126 -4.69 12.28 -13.35
C GLY A 126 -4.66 10.76 -13.10
N LYS A 127 -4.39 10.00 -14.17
CA LYS A 127 -4.39 8.53 -14.13
C LYS A 127 -3.25 7.96 -13.29
N GLU A 128 -2.16 8.70 -13.13
CA GLU A 128 -0.99 8.33 -12.34
C GLU A 128 -1.11 8.77 -10.86
N GLY A 129 -2.15 9.53 -10.52
CA GLY A 129 -2.36 10.02 -9.17
C GLY A 129 -2.85 8.92 -8.22
N VAL A 130 -2.51 9.06 -6.95
CA VAL A 130 -2.95 8.16 -5.88
C VAL A 130 -4.20 8.72 -5.21
N ILE A 131 -5.22 7.89 -5.07
CA ILE A 131 -6.45 8.21 -4.35
C ILE A 131 -6.50 7.32 -3.11
N THR A 132 -6.55 7.95 -1.94
CA THR A 132 -6.72 7.28 -0.65
C THR A 132 -8.10 7.63 -0.07
N VAL A 133 -8.65 6.74 0.74
CA VAL A 133 -9.90 6.95 1.46
C VAL A 133 -9.60 6.95 2.95
N GLU A 134 -10.05 7.99 3.65
CA GLU A 134 -9.87 8.15 5.08
C GLU A 134 -11.20 8.47 5.76
N GLU A 135 -11.31 8.18 7.05
CA GLU A 135 -12.47 8.60 7.84
C GLU A 135 -12.46 10.12 8.01
N GLY A 136 -13.52 10.77 7.54
CA GLY A 136 -13.73 12.20 7.72
C GLY A 136 -14.39 12.53 9.06
N SER A 137 -14.31 13.79 9.47
CA SER A 137 -14.99 14.30 10.67
C SER A 137 -16.44 14.73 10.41
N GLY A 138 -16.83 14.85 9.15
CA GLY A 138 -18.16 15.30 8.70
C GLY A 138 -19.13 14.18 8.41
N LEU A 139 -20.34 14.54 8.03
CA LEU A 139 -21.39 13.60 7.57
C LEU A 139 -21.33 13.35 6.06
N ASP A 140 -20.74 14.27 5.32
CA ASP A 140 -20.62 14.21 3.86
C ASP A 140 -19.20 13.80 3.43
N ASN A 141 -19.11 13.20 2.25
CA ASN A 141 -17.81 12.88 1.65
C ASN A 141 -17.15 14.16 1.12
N GLU A 142 -15.92 14.39 1.49
CA GLU A 142 -15.09 15.50 1.05
C GLU A 142 -13.96 15.03 0.15
N LEU A 143 -13.57 15.83 -0.84
CA LEU A 143 -12.43 15.60 -1.70
C LEU A 143 -11.36 16.63 -1.42
N ASP A 144 -10.26 16.19 -0.83
CA ASP A 144 -9.08 17.00 -0.61
C ASP A 144 -7.96 16.57 -1.58
N VAL A 145 -7.24 17.53 -2.14
CA VAL A 145 -6.12 17.28 -3.05
C VAL A 145 -4.88 17.90 -2.47
N VAL A 146 -3.90 17.06 -2.19
CA VAL A 146 -2.66 17.44 -1.52
C VAL A 146 -1.45 16.97 -2.33
N GLU A 147 -0.31 17.60 -2.10
CA GLU A 147 0.96 17.15 -2.65
C GLU A 147 1.41 15.87 -1.95
N GLY A 148 1.79 14.88 -2.74
CA GLY A 148 2.20 13.59 -2.20
C GLY A 148 3.02 12.77 -3.17
N MET A 149 3.47 11.63 -2.72
CA MET A 149 4.24 10.67 -3.52
C MET A 149 3.96 9.24 -3.06
N GLN A 150 3.87 8.31 -4.00
CA GLN A 150 3.88 6.88 -3.72
C GLN A 150 5.04 6.22 -4.45
N PHE A 151 5.68 5.26 -3.81
CA PHE A 151 6.72 4.44 -4.42
C PHE A 151 6.58 2.95 -4.04
N ASP A 152 7.10 2.10 -4.91
CA ASP A 152 6.97 0.64 -4.90
C ASP A 152 7.92 -0.06 -3.91
N ARG A 153 7.96 0.42 -2.68
CA ARG A 153 8.67 -0.22 -1.55
C ARG A 153 7.82 -0.12 -0.31
N GLY A 154 7.48 -1.24 0.27
CA GLY A 154 6.72 -1.31 1.49
C GLY A 154 7.59 -1.42 2.75
N TYR A 155 6.95 -1.69 3.87
CA TYR A 155 7.63 -1.86 5.16
C TYR A 155 8.64 -3.02 5.13
N LEU A 156 9.74 -2.86 5.85
CA LEU A 156 10.78 -3.88 5.99
C LEU A 156 10.43 -5.02 6.94
N SER A 157 9.42 -4.83 7.78
CA SER A 157 8.96 -5.85 8.73
C SER A 157 7.46 -5.75 8.98
N PRO A 158 6.73 -6.89 8.98
CA PRO A 158 5.31 -6.91 9.36
C PRO A 158 5.05 -6.45 10.79
N TYR A 159 6.05 -6.45 11.65
CA TYR A 159 5.94 -5.95 13.02
C TYR A 159 5.78 -4.44 13.14
N PHE A 160 5.90 -3.70 12.02
CA PHE A 160 5.57 -2.28 11.96
C PHE A 160 4.07 -2.02 11.74
N ILE A 161 3.30 -3.04 11.32
CA ILE A 161 1.85 -2.92 11.07
C ILE A 161 1.14 -2.48 12.34
N ASN A 162 0.39 -1.41 12.25
CA ASN A 162 -0.47 -0.89 13.32
C ASN A 162 -1.94 -0.77 12.90
N ASN A 163 -2.24 -0.89 11.61
CA ASN A 163 -3.58 -1.02 11.07
C ASN A 163 -3.75 -2.45 10.50
N GLN A 164 -4.53 -3.28 11.21
CA GLN A 164 -4.73 -4.68 10.84
C GLN A 164 -5.72 -4.83 9.67
N ASP A 165 -6.62 -3.88 9.49
CA ASP A 165 -7.63 -3.95 8.43
C ASP A 165 -7.00 -3.73 7.06
N SER A 166 -6.13 -2.74 6.95
CA SER A 166 -5.36 -2.42 5.74
C SER A 166 -4.01 -3.16 5.65
N MET A 167 -3.60 -3.90 6.70
CA MET A 167 -2.29 -4.55 6.82
C MET A 167 -1.13 -3.58 6.54
N SER A 168 -1.24 -2.36 7.06
CA SER A 168 -0.29 -1.27 6.82
C SER A 168 0.28 -0.67 8.12
N ALA A 169 1.42 -0.02 7.99
CA ALA A 169 2.00 0.84 9.01
C ALA A 169 1.64 2.30 8.69
N GLU A 170 0.75 2.88 9.50
CA GLU A 170 0.21 4.23 9.28
C GLU A 170 0.66 5.16 10.39
N HIS A 171 1.23 6.29 10.03
CA HIS A 171 1.74 7.28 10.97
C HIS A 171 1.29 8.67 10.59
N ASP A 172 0.57 9.33 11.51
CA ASP A 172 0.16 10.72 11.36
C ASP A 172 1.26 11.65 11.86
N ASN A 173 1.52 12.70 11.09
CA ASN A 173 2.52 13.72 11.39
C ASN A 173 3.91 13.14 11.78
N PRO A 174 4.44 12.16 11.03
CA PRO A 174 5.71 11.54 11.33
C PRO A 174 6.89 12.45 11.01
N PHE A 175 8.01 12.22 11.68
CA PHE A 175 9.32 12.58 11.16
C PHE A 175 9.75 11.59 10.07
N ILE A 176 10.47 12.06 9.07
CA ILE A 176 10.94 11.25 7.95
C ILE A 176 12.46 11.41 7.85
N LEU A 177 13.17 10.30 8.05
CA LEU A 177 14.63 10.21 7.87
C LEU A 177 14.94 9.59 6.51
N LEU A 178 15.75 10.28 5.72
CA LEU A 178 16.23 9.82 4.42
C LEU A 178 17.74 9.53 4.48
N CYS A 179 18.14 8.33 4.07
CA CYS A 179 19.54 7.92 4.06
C CYS A 179 19.87 7.16 2.76
N ASP A 180 20.97 7.52 2.09
CA ASP A 180 21.35 6.90 0.83
C ASP A 180 22.24 5.65 0.98
N LYS A 181 22.48 5.22 2.22
CA LYS A 181 23.25 4.02 2.55
C LYS A 181 22.47 3.01 3.38
N LYS A 182 23.02 1.82 3.51
CA LYS A 182 22.52 0.78 4.40
C LYS A 182 22.75 1.14 5.86
N ILE A 183 21.76 0.86 6.70
CA ILE A 183 21.83 1.03 8.14
C ILE A 183 21.83 -0.36 8.78
N SER A 184 22.97 -0.76 9.30
CA SER A 184 23.14 -2.05 10.00
C SER A 184 23.49 -1.89 11.48
N ASN A 185 24.14 -0.78 11.84
CA ASN A 185 24.54 -0.48 13.20
C ASN A 185 23.56 0.48 13.86
N ILE A 186 22.87 0.03 14.90
CA ILE A 186 21.89 0.85 15.62
C ILE A 186 22.53 2.05 16.33
N ARG A 187 23.81 1.97 16.69
CA ARG A 187 24.50 3.04 17.43
C ARG A 187 24.49 4.35 16.66
N ASP A 188 24.53 4.28 15.33
CA ASP A 188 24.53 5.45 14.45
C ASP A 188 23.18 6.19 14.50
N LEU A 189 22.10 5.47 14.84
CA LEU A 189 20.72 6.01 14.96
C LEU A 189 20.34 6.42 16.39
N LEU A 190 21.03 5.94 17.42
CA LEU A 190 20.63 6.15 18.81
C LEU A 190 20.40 7.62 19.18
N PRO A 191 21.31 8.57 18.86
CA PRO A 191 21.12 9.97 19.22
C PRO A 191 19.85 10.56 18.60
N LEU A 192 19.57 10.20 17.37
CA LEU A 192 18.37 10.65 16.65
C LEU A 192 17.11 10.02 17.22
N LEU A 193 17.12 8.70 17.52
CA LEU A 193 15.99 7.99 18.13
C LEU A 193 15.64 8.55 19.51
N GLU A 194 16.64 8.92 20.32
CA GLU A 194 16.40 9.57 21.62
C GLU A 194 15.73 10.94 21.45
N SER A 195 16.13 11.70 20.45
CA SER A 195 15.56 13.01 20.16
C SER A 195 14.12 12.88 19.65
N VAL A 196 13.85 11.90 18.78
CA VAL A 196 12.50 11.58 18.27
C VAL A 196 11.58 11.11 19.42
N ALA A 197 12.09 10.25 20.31
CA ALA A 197 11.34 9.78 21.47
C ALA A 197 10.93 10.94 22.39
N LYS A 198 11.82 11.88 22.62
CA LYS A 198 11.52 13.10 23.40
C LYS A 198 10.43 13.97 22.75
N ALA A 199 10.43 14.04 21.43
CA ALA A 199 9.43 14.77 20.67
C ALA A 199 8.06 14.08 20.64
N SER A 200 7.99 12.80 21.05
CA SER A 200 6.75 11.97 21.04
C SER A 200 6.03 11.93 19.70
N ARG A 201 6.78 12.01 18.59
CA ARG A 201 6.28 11.89 17.23
C ARG A 201 6.75 10.58 16.60
N PRO A 202 5.96 9.97 15.69
CA PRO A 202 6.39 8.82 14.93
C PRO A 202 7.61 9.13 14.04
N LEU A 203 8.38 8.10 13.71
CA LEU A 203 9.50 8.18 12.78
C LEU A 203 9.32 7.19 11.63
N VAL A 204 9.47 7.66 10.41
CA VAL A 204 9.58 6.79 9.22
C VAL A 204 11.00 6.88 8.70
N VAL A 205 11.68 5.74 8.59
CA VAL A 205 13.04 5.66 8.07
C VAL A 205 13.01 5.11 6.64
N ILE A 206 13.52 5.87 5.70
CA ILE A 206 13.67 5.46 4.30
C ILE A 206 15.17 5.44 3.98
N ALA A 207 15.73 4.26 3.80
CA ALA A 207 17.15 4.07 3.57
C ALA A 207 17.39 3.08 2.42
N GLU A 208 18.64 3.01 1.93
CA GLU A 208 19.03 1.98 0.94
C GLU A 208 18.59 0.59 1.40
N ASP A 209 18.92 0.25 2.63
CA ASP A 209 18.42 -0.94 3.36
C ASP A 209 18.57 -0.70 4.86
N ILE A 210 17.80 -1.44 5.66
CA ILE A 210 17.97 -1.49 7.11
C ILE A 210 17.99 -2.97 7.50
N GLU A 211 19.07 -3.43 8.05
CA GLU A 211 19.29 -4.85 8.29
C GLU A 211 19.90 -5.14 9.66
N GLY A 212 19.93 -6.42 10.04
CA GLY A 212 20.61 -6.90 11.23
C GLY A 212 20.10 -6.29 12.54
N GLU A 213 21.04 -5.84 13.38
CA GLU A 213 20.76 -5.28 14.69
C GLU A 213 19.93 -3.99 14.63
N ALA A 214 20.14 -3.17 13.60
CA ALA A 214 19.41 -1.91 13.44
C ALA A 214 17.91 -2.18 13.21
N LEU A 215 17.56 -3.07 12.30
CA LEU A 215 16.16 -3.42 12.04
C LEU A 215 15.51 -4.07 13.27
N ALA A 216 16.19 -5.03 13.89
CA ALA A 216 15.69 -5.71 15.09
C ALA A 216 15.39 -4.72 16.24
N THR A 217 16.27 -3.76 16.44
CA THR A 217 16.09 -2.75 17.49
C THR A 217 14.95 -1.81 17.19
N LEU A 218 14.77 -1.37 15.94
CA LEU A 218 13.62 -0.55 15.54
C LEU A 218 12.31 -1.30 15.79
N VAL A 219 12.24 -2.57 15.38
CA VAL A 219 11.06 -3.43 15.62
C VAL A 219 10.76 -3.55 17.11
N VAL A 220 11.76 -3.86 17.94
CA VAL A 220 11.56 -4.02 19.40
C VAL A 220 11.09 -2.73 20.05
N ASN A 221 11.65 -1.58 19.67
CA ASN A 221 11.23 -0.29 20.21
C ASN A 221 9.80 0.08 19.78
N ASN A 222 9.42 -0.24 18.55
CA ASN A 222 8.06 -0.06 18.07
C ASN A 222 7.07 -0.95 18.85
N MET A 223 7.37 -2.23 19.00
CA MET A 223 6.51 -3.18 19.74
C MET A 223 6.36 -2.81 21.22
N ARG A 224 7.40 -2.23 21.83
CA ARG A 224 7.36 -1.75 23.23
C ARG A 224 6.71 -0.38 23.38
N GLY A 225 6.35 0.27 22.28
CA GLY A 225 5.76 1.61 22.29
C GLY A 225 6.72 2.71 22.76
N ILE A 226 8.03 2.46 22.77
CA ILE A 226 9.05 3.47 23.15
C ILE A 226 9.15 4.53 22.06
N VAL A 227 9.21 4.10 20.79
CA VAL A 227 9.16 4.96 19.62
C VAL A 227 8.23 4.30 18.62
N LYS A 228 7.23 5.04 18.13
CA LYS A 228 6.44 4.58 16.98
C LYS A 228 7.28 4.74 15.73
N VAL A 229 7.65 3.64 15.08
CA VAL A 229 8.56 3.66 13.94
C VAL A 229 8.10 2.71 12.84
N ALA A 230 8.30 3.11 11.60
CA ALA A 230 8.28 2.25 10.45
C ALA A 230 9.54 2.45 9.62
N ALA A 231 9.91 1.43 8.86
CA ALA A 231 11.08 1.47 8.01
C ALA A 231 10.78 0.86 6.65
N ALA A 232 11.21 1.53 5.57
CA ALA A 232 11.08 1.10 4.19
C ALA A 232 12.39 1.25 3.43
N LYS A 233 12.56 0.47 2.36
CA LYS A 233 13.69 0.68 1.44
C LYS A 233 13.42 1.88 0.55
N ALA A 234 14.48 2.64 0.26
CA ALA A 234 14.44 3.67 -0.75
C ALA A 234 14.15 3.08 -2.13
N PRO A 235 13.31 3.74 -2.95
CA PRO A 235 12.99 3.28 -4.29
C PRO A 235 14.18 3.41 -5.25
N GLY A 236 14.23 2.53 -6.26
CA GLY A 236 15.27 2.55 -7.28
C GLY A 236 16.61 1.95 -6.85
N PHE A 237 17.61 2.09 -7.73
CA PHE A 237 18.97 1.58 -7.55
C PHE A 237 19.99 2.60 -8.05
N GLY A 238 21.19 2.63 -7.44
CA GLY A 238 22.28 3.51 -7.86
C GLY A 238 21.87 4.99 -7.91
N ASP A 239 22.21 5.67 -8.99
CA ASP A 239 21.91 7.11 -9.17
C ASP A 239 20.40 7.42 -9.19
N ARG A 240 19.59 6.50 -9.71
CA ARG A 240 18.14 6.65 -9.68
C ARG A 240 17.60 6.66 -8.26
N ARG A 241 18.14 5.83 -7.36
CA ARG A 241 17.77 5.85 -5.94
C ARG A 241 18.10 7.19 -5.30
N LYS A 242 19.28 7.75 -5.57
CA LYS A 242 19.66 9.06 -5.05
C LYS A 242 18.72 10.17 -5.55
N ALA A 243 18.36 10.13 -6.82
CA ALA A 243 17.40 11.08 -7.39
C ALA A 243 16.01 10.94 -6.71
N MET A 244 15.53 9.74 -6.51
CA MET A 244 14.23 9.51 -5.86
C MET A 244 14.27 9.90 -4.37
N LEU A 245 15.36 9.65 -3.65
CA LEU A 245 15.53 10.17 -2.27
C LEU A 245 15.51 11.70 -2.25
N GLN A 246 16.12 12.35 -3.23
CA GLN A 246 16.07 13.80 -3.36
C GLN A 246 14.66 14.32 -3.66
N ASP A 247 13.88 13.61 -4.45
CA ASP A 247 12.47 13.94 -4.71
C ASP A 247 11.63 13.83 -3.43
N ILE A 248 11.86 12.78 -2.62
CA ILE A 248 11.22 12.64 -1.31
C ILE A 248 11.68 13.77 -0.36
N ALA A 249 12.94 14.15 -0.40
CA ALA A 249 13.47 15.25 0.41
C ALA A 249 12.80 16.58 0.07
N ILE A 250 12.64 16.90 -1.21
CA ILE A 250 11.93 18.10 -1.67
C ILE A 250 10.47 18.08 -1.19
N LEU A 251 9.79 16.95 -1.33
CA LEU A 251 8.40 16.81 -0.91
C LEU A 251 8.22 17.01 0.59
N THR A 252 9.13 16.48 1.42
CA THR A 252 8.97 16.42 2.88
C THR A 252 9.72 17.48 3.65
N GLY A 253 10.60 18.23 2.98
CA GLY A 253 11.52 19.19 3.61
C GLY A 253 12.67 18.49 4.35
N ALA A 254 12.95 17.22 4.07
CA ALA A 254 14.06 16.48 4.67
C ALA A 254 15.39 16.82 4.02
N THR A 255 16.47 16.51 4.72
CA THR A 255 17.83 16.44 4.19
C THR A 255 18.21 14.98 3.97
N VAL A 256 18.70 14.62 2.79
CA VAL A 256 19.22 13.26 2.54
C VAL A 256 20.56 13.12 3.25
N ILE A 257 20.63 12.19 4.19
CA ILE A 257 21.89 11.87 4.88
C ILE A 257 22.76 11.03 3.94
N SER A 258 23.84 11.63 3.48
CA SER A 258 24.79 11.05 2.53
C SER A 258 26.22 11.41 2.89
N GLU A 259 27.09 10.41 2.88
CA GLU A 259 28.53 10.63 3.10
C GLU A 259 29.18 11.44 1.96
N GLU A 260 28.63 11.38 0.75
CA GLU A 260 29.12 12.14 -0.40
C GLU A 260 29.00 13.66 -0.17
N VAL A 261 28.03 14.09 0.60
CA VAL A 261 27.86 15.50 0.99
C VAL A 261 28.37 15.78 2.41
N GLY A 262 29.05 14.83 3.03
CA GLY A 262 29.66 14.98 4.34
C GLY A 262 28.71 14.84 5.52
N LEU A 263 27.50 14.30 5.30
CA LEU A 263 26.50 14.07 6.34
C LEU A 263 26.57 12.61 6.82
N THR A 264 26.53 12.42 8.14
CA THR A 264 26.52 11.11 8.78
C THR A 264 25.28 10.93 9.65
N LEU A 265 24.83 9.69 9.84
CA LEU A 265 23.70 9.39 10.72
C LEU A 265 23.94 9.80 12.17
N GLU A 266 25.17 9.64 12.66
CA GLU A 266 25.57 10.02 14.01
C GLU A 266 25.43 11.54 14.26
N GLY A 267 25.63 12.34 13.21
CA GLY A 267 25.50 13.79 13.26
C GLY A 267 24.10 14.32 12.91
N ALA A 268 23.19 13.43 12.49
CA ALA A 268 21.84 13.83 12.11
C ALA A 268 21.03 14.34 13.31
N THR A 269 20.27 15.39 13.07
CA THR A 269 19.42 16.04 14.06
C THR A 269 17.96 16.05 13.62
N ILE A 270 17.05 16.48 14.48
CA ILE A 270 15.62 16.64 14.13
C ILE A 270 15.44 17.64 12.96
N GLU A 271 16.33 18.60 12.83
CA GLU A 271 16.29 19.61 11.76
C GLU A 271 16.54 19.02 10.37
N ASP A 272 17.22 17.88 10.30
CA ASP A 272 17.46 17.13 9.05
C ASP A 272 16.27 16.26 8.64
N LEU A 273 15.31 16.05 9.55
CA LEU A 273 14.14 15.24 9.31
C LEU A 273 13.05 16.02 8.55
N GLY A 274 12.48 15.37 7.55
CA GLY A 274 11.27 15.85 6.92
C GLY A 274 10.02 15.51 7.72
N THR A 275 8.89 16.06 7.28
CA THR A 275 7.58 15.75 7.84
C THR A 275 6.52 15.67 6.75
N ALA A 276 5.41 14.99 7.05
CA ALA A 276 4.22 14.92 6.21
C ALA A 276 2.98 14.82 7.11
N LYS A 277 1.79 15.08 6.56
CA LYS A 277 0.54 14.88 7.27
C LYS A 277 0.36 13.42 7.66
N ARG A 278 0.63 12.49 6.72
CA ARG A 278 0.56 11.06 6.95
C ARG A 278 1.56 10.30 6.08
N VAL A 279 2.07 9.19 6.59
CA VAL A 279 2.78 8.17 5.83
C VAL A 279 2.12 6.83 6.08
N SER A 280 1.77 6.13 5.01
CA SER A 280 1.21 4.77 5.04
C SER A 280 2.14 3.84 4.27
N SER A 281 2.57 2.76 4.89
CA SER A 281 3.41 1.74 4.26
C SER A 281 2.72 0.39 4.32
N SER A 282 2.36 -0.14 3.16
CA SER A 282 1.85 -1.50 2.99
C SER A 282 3.02 -2.48 2.75
N LYS A 283 2.72 -3.72 2.40
CA LYS A 283 3.74 -4.69 2.01
C LYS A 283 4.47 -4.30 0.72
N GLU A 284 3.77 -3.66 -0.22
CA GLU A 284 4.28 -3.38 -1.57
C GLU A 284 4.67 -1.92 -1.77
N ASN A 285 3.97 -0.98 -1.12
CA ASN A 285 4.08 0.44 -1.40
C ASN A 285 4.23 1.28 -0.13
N THR A 286 4.87 2.44 -0.27
CA THR A 286 4.84 3.50 0.74
C THR A 286 4.29 4.77 0.11
N THR A 287 3.28 5.35 0.75
CA THR A 287 2.60 6.58 0.33
C THR A 287 2.87 7.69 1.34
N ILE A 288 3.36 8.83 0.87
CA ILE A 288 3.57 10.05 1.65
C ILE A 288 2.48 11.03 1.23
N VAL A 289 1.66 11.47 2.16
CA VAL A 289 0.53 12.37 1.92
C VAL A 289 0.82 13.72 2.56
N ASP A 290 0.67 14.79 1.78
CA ASP A 290 0.84 16.17 2.21
C ASP A 290 2.19 16.41 2.89
N GLY A 291 3.26 16.34 2.11
CA GLY A 291 4.62 16.62 2.55
C GLY A 291 4.80 18.08 2.91
N ALA A 292 5.61 18.36 3.95
CA ALA A 292 5.83 19.70 4.49
C ALA A 292 6.93 20.50 3.76
N GLY A 293 7.38 20.05 2.59
CA GLY A 293 8.35 20.77 1.76
C GLY A 293 7.82 22.10 1.21
N ASP A 294 8.71 22.94 0.70
CA ASP A 294 8.32 24.19 0.08
C ASP A 294 7.52 23.95 -1.21
N LYS A 295 6.34 24.57 -1.32
CA LYS A 295 5.44 24.38 -2.47
C LYS A 295 6.04 24.84 -3.78
N GLY A 296 6.90 25.85 -3.76
CA GLY A 296 7.61 26.34 -4.95
C GLY A 296 8.62 25.32 -5.46
N ASP A 297 9.39 24.71 -4.55
CA ASP A 297 10.36 23.68 -4.90
C ASP A 297 9.68 22.41 -5.40
N ILE A 298 8.59 21.99 -4.77
CA ILE A 298 7.77 20.84 -5.19
C ILE A 298 7.23 21.09 -6.61
N SER A 299 6.61 22.24 -6.86
CA SER A 299 6.07 22.59 -8.19
C SER A 299 7.15 22.65 -9.24
N GLY A 300 8.33 23.21 -8.92
CA GLY A 300 9.50 23.22 -9.77
C GLY A 300 9.95 21.83 -10.18
N ARG A 301 10.04 20.92 -9.20
CA ARG A 301 10.45 19.53 -9.45
C ARG A 301 9.43 18.74 -10.27
N ILE A 302 8.13 18.90 -9.99
CA ILE A 302 7.04 18.29 -10.77
C ILE A 302 7.17 18.71 -12.25
N ASN A 303 7.42 19.97 -12.53
CA ASN A 303 7.58 20.47 -13.90
C ASN A 303 8.82 19.88 -14.59
N GLN A 304 9.93 19.69 -13.87
CA GLN A 304 11.11 19.02 -14.40
C GLN A 304 10.80 17.56 -14.77
N ILE A 305 10.19 16.80 -13.88
CA ILE A 305 9.82 15.39 -14.12
C ILE A 305 8.88 15.23 -15.33
N ARG A 306 7.97 16.20 -15.54
CA ARG A 306 7.07 16.18 -16.71
C ARG A 306 7.78 16.50 -18.04
N GLN A 307 8.95 17.09 -17.99
CA GLN A 307 9.76 17.44 -19.18
C GLN A 307 10.78 16.34 -19.51
N GLU A 308 11.18 15.52 -18.54
CA GLU A 308 12.02 14.33 -18.71
C GLU A 308 11.23 13.16 -19.36
#